data_b44eef6630acf772c8836c5efe59d1cf
#
_entry.id   b44eef6630acf772c8836c5efe59d1cf
#
_cell.length_a   1.000
_cell.length_b   1.000
_cell.length_c   1.000
_cell.angle_alpha   90.00
_cell.angle_beta   90.00
_cell.angle_gamma   90.00
#
_symmetry.space_group_name_H-M   'P 1'
#
loop_
_entity.id
_entity.type
_entity.pdbx_description
1 polymer ?
#
loop_
_entity_poly.entity_id
_entity_poly.type
_entity_poly.pdbx_seq_one_letter_code
_entity_poly.pdbx_strand_id
1 'polypeptide(L)'
;APGMISLGLRWMLNPESPFSIRLRPDASMLRWLYLFWKSANKKHVIKNRELIRDLNLRSRELFVDLASDGSYEITKKGLLMLCKTSKAFDEESEMAAEAEELGLDVEISDPSRLAEIDPTIEMDVKGGVWFKQDCHMNPGAFLSQLKDKILNMRAEVVYNAVGQKIIFDSGLPKALECVYQDTNNNNQKIETIAADQFVICGGAWSSS
;
A
#
# COMPACT_ATOMS: atom_id res chain seq x y z
N ALA A 1 3.19 16.26 -2.25
CA ALA A 1 3.28 17.24 -3.34
C ALA A 1 2.82 18.60 -2.83
N PRO A 2 3.45 19.71 -3.29
CA PRO A 2 2.97 21.05 -3.02
C PRO A 2 1.51 21.14 -3.56
N GLY A 3 0.59 21.60 -2.74
CA GLY A 3 -0.84 21.69 -3.12
C GLY A 3 -1.72 20.52 -2.69
N MET A 4 -1.17 19.40 -2.22
CA MET A 4 -1.98 18.26 -1.74
C MET A 4 -2.90 18.61 -0.57
N ILE A 5 -2.57 19.59 0.24
CA ILE A 5 -3.42 20.00 1.37
C ILE A 5 -4.68 20.70 0.87
N SER A 6 -4.56 21.63 -0.08
CA SER A 6 -5.71 22.30 -0.68
C SER A 6 -6.55 21.32 -1.51
N LEU A 7 -5.91 20.40 -2.20
CA LEU A 7 -6.58 19.34 -2.96
C LEU A 7 -7.29 18.36 -2.02
N GLY A 8 -6.64 17.94 -0.92
CA GLY A 8 -7.22 17.08 0.11
C GLY A 8 -8.43 17.71 0.79
N LEU A 9 -8.37 19.00 1.14
CA LEU A 9 -9.51 19.74 1.68
C LEU A 9 -10.67 19.81 0.67
N ARG A 10 -10.36 20.02 -0.61
CA ARG A 10 -11.38 20.03 -1.67
C ARG A 10 -12.01 18.65 -1.85
N TRP A 11 -11.22 17.58 -1.78
CA TRP A 11 -11.72 16.21 -1.86
C TRP A 11 -12.59 15.83 -0.66
N MET A 12 -12.24 16.29 0.55
CA MET A 12 -13.05 16.06 1.74
C MET A 12 -14.46 16.71 1.68
N LEU A 13 -14.60 17.77 0.88
CA LEU A 13 -15.88 18.46 0.67
C LEU A 13 -16.69 17.87 -0.50
N ASN A 14 -16.09 16.94 -1.28
CA ASN A 14 -16.77 16.27 -2.38
C ASN A 14 -17.35 14.92 -1.91
N PRO A 15 -18.68 14.73 -1.92
CA PRO A 15 -19.32 13.47 -1.52
C PRO A 15 -18.93 12.26 -2.38
N GLU A 16 -18.50 12.48 -3.62
CA GLU A 16 -18.07 11.45 -4.57
C GLU A 16 -16.60 11.07 -4.41
N SER A 17 -15.87 11.77 -3.53
CA SER A 17 -14.45 11.49 -3.31
C SER A 17 -14.26 10.21 -2.52
N PRO A 18 -13.40 9.27 -2.97
CA PRO A 18 -13.03 8.11 -2.18
C PRO A 18 -12.17 8.48 -0.95
N PHE A 19 -11.71 9.73 -0.88
CA PHE A 19 -10.86 10.22 0.19
C PHE A 19 -11.70 10.98 1.21
N SER A 20 -11.93 10.35 2.37
CA SER A 20 -12.61 10.99 3.51
C SER A 20 -11.77 10.85 4.77
N ILE A 21 -11.58 11.95 5.48
CA ILE A 21 -10.95 11.94 6.81
C ILE A 21 -12.03 12.26 7.83
N ARG A 22 -12.29 11.32 8.74
CA ARG A 22 -13.15 11.58 9.88
C ARG A 22 -12.40 12.47 10.87
N LEU A 23 -12.74 13.74 10.89
CA LEU A 23 -12.12 14.70 11.80
C LEU A 23 -12.44 14.33 13.25
N ARG A 24 -11.42 14.03 14.03
CA ARG A 24 -11.48 13.87 15.48
C ARG A 24 -10.65 14.98 16.09
N PRO A 25 -11.22 15.86 16.92
CA PRO A 25 -10.49 16.97 17.53
C PRO A 25 -9.67 16.48 18.74
N ASP A 26 -8.80 15.49 18.53
CA ASP A 26 -7.87 15.00 19.53
C ASP A 26 -6.43 15.47 19.25
N ALA A 27 -5.58 15.45 20.29
CA ALA A 27 -4.20 15.91 20.19
C ALA A 27 -3.37 15.08 19.21
N SER A 28 -3.68 13.79 19.04
CA SER A 28 -2.96 12.89 18.13
C SER A 28 -3.22 13.25 16.69
N MET A 29 -4.46 13.57 16.33
CA MET A 29 -4.83 14.00 14.99
C MET A 29 -4.22 15.37 14.66
N LEU A 30 -4.23 16.33 15.59
CA LEU A 30 -3.61 17.64 15.39
C LEU A 30 -2.10 17.49 15.17
N ARG A 31 -1.44 16.63 15.94
CA ARG A 31 -0.02 16.31 15.75
C ARG A 31 0.23 15.67 14.38
N TRP A 32 -0.62 14.71 13.97
CA TRP A 32 -0.51 14.06 12.67
C TRP A 32 -0.67 15.06 11.53
N LEU A 33 -1.70 15.93 11.58
CA LEU A 33 -1.92 16.98 10.58
C LEU A 33 -0.73 17.94 10.48
N TYR A 34 -0.16 18.34 11.61
CA TYR A 34 1.03 19.18 11.63
C TYR A 34 2.23 18.49 10.99
N LEU A 35 2.50 17.23 11.32
CA LEU A 35 3.61 16.47 10.74
C LEU A 35 3.40 16.23 9.24
N PHE A 36 2.17 15.92 8.83
CA PHE A 36 1.81 15.78 7.43
C PHE A 36 2.05 17.08 6.66
N TRP A 37 1.55 18.20 7.18
CA TRP A 37 1.80 19.52 6.59
C TRP A 37 3.30 19.84 6.49
N LYS A 38 4.04 19.59 7.51
CA LYS A 38 5.51 19.80 7.55
C LYS A 38 6.24 18.96 6.50
N SER A 39 5.75 17.76 6.22
CA SER A 39 6.35 16.82 5.26
C SER A 39 5.86 17.04 3.82
N ALA A 40 4.74 17.71 3.61
CA ALA A 40 4.13 17.96 2.30
C ALA A 40 4.85 19.07 1.51
N ASN A 41 6.17 18.94 1.32
CA ASN A 41 6.98 19.90 0.57
C ASN A 41 7.91 19.21 -0.43
N LYS A 42 8.30 19.95 -1.48
CA LYS A 42 9.14 19.45 -2.58
C LYS A 42 10.49 18.90 -2.09
N LYS A 43 11.10 19.54 -1.10
CA LYS A 43 12.40 19.13 -0.53
C LYS A 43 12.30 17.73 0.11
N HIS A 44 11.20 17.45 0.81
CA HIS A 44 10.96 16.16 1.44
C HIS A 44 10.75 15.07 0.38
N VAL A 45 10.00 15.36 -0.68
CA VAL A 45 9.79 14.45 -1.81
C VAL A 45 11.13 14.10 -2.48
N ILE A 46 11.92 15.11 -2.87
CA ILE A 46 13.22 14.91 -3.51
C ILE A 46 14.16 14.07 -2.64
N LYS A 47 14.18 14.32 -1.33
CA LYS A 47 15.05 13.59 -0.39
C LYS A 47 14.72 12.10 -0.30
N ASN A 48 13.44 11.72 -0.49
CA ASN A 48 12.98 10.36 -0.24
C ASN A 48 12.60 9.58 -1.52
N ARG A 49 12.58 10.22 -2.70
CA ARG A 49 12.11 9.59 -3.93
C ARG A 49 12.90 8.35 -4.32
N GLU A 50 14.23 8.37 -4.16
CA GLU A 50 15.09 7.23 -4.46
C GLU A 50 14.84 6.05 -3.51
N LEU A 51 14.73 6.32 -2.21
CA LEU A 51 14.43 5.30 -1.22
C LEU A 51 13.07 4.63 -1.48
N ILE A 52 12.06 5.43 -1.83
CA ILE A 52 10.72 4.91 -2.13
C ILE A 52 10.75 4.06 -3.41
N ARG A 53 11.46 4.52 -4.46
CA ARG A 53 11.68 3.74 -5.69
C ARG A 53 12.32 2.39 -5.37
N ASP A 54 13.43 2.39 -4.65
CA ASP A 54 14.19 1.17 -4.35
C ASP A 54 13.37 0.19 -3.51
N LEU A 55 12.62 0.72 -2.53
CA LEU A 55 11.71 -0.09 -1.72
C LEU A 55 10.61 -0.75 -2.56
N ASN A 56 10.00 0.01 -3.48
CA ASN A 56 8.95 -0.52 -4.37
C ASN A 56 9.51 -1.56 -5.35
N LEU A 57 10.67 -1.30 -5.97
CA LEU A 57 11.30 -2.26 -6.88
C LEU A 57 11.67 -3.54 -6.13
N ARG A 58 12.24 -3.43 -4.93
CA ARG A 58 12.55 -4.61 -4.11
C ARG A 58 11.31 -5.37 -3.67
N SER A 59 10.26 -4.66 -3.30
CA SER A 59 8.96 -5.27 -2.98
C SER A 59 8.42 -6.06 -4.19
N ARG A 60 8.45 -5.46 -5.39
CA ARG A 60 8.03 -6.13 -6.62
C ARG A 60 8.81 -7.42 -6.88
N GLU A 61 10.15 -7.38 -6.74
CA GLU A 61 10.99 -8.57 -6.89
C GLU A 61 10.55 -9.69 -5.94
N LEU A 62 10.36 -9.37 -4.65
CA LEU A 62 9.95 -10.34 -3.65
C LEU A 62 8.56 -10.94 -3.93
N PHE A 63 7.61 -10.16 -4.44
CA PHE A 63 6.31 -10.70 -4.87
C PHE A 63 6.44 -11.63 -6.07
N VAL A 64 7.31 -11.28 -7.03
CA VAL A 64 7.60 -12.14 -8.19
C VAL A 64 8.26 -13.44 -7.76
N ASP A 65 9.23 -13.39 -6.84
CA ASP A 65 9.89 -14.57 -6.30
C ASP A 65 8.90 -15.47 -5.55
N LEU A 66 8.01 -14.89 -4.73
CA LEU A 66 6.97 -15.64 -4.03
C LEU A 66 5.99 -16.32 -4.98
N ALA A 67 5.73 -15.74 -6.16
CA ALA A 67 4.85 -16.30 -7.18
C ALA A 67 5.54 -17.33 -8.09
N SER A 68 6.84 -17.55 -7.94
CA SER A 68 7.64 -18.38 -8.86
C SER A 68 7.21 -19.86 -8.89
N ASP A 69 6.55 -20.35 -7.84
CA ASP A 69 6.00 -21.70 -7.78
C ASP A 69 4.59 -21.83 -8.43
N GLY A 70 4.08 -20.75 -9.07
CA GLY A 70 2.76 -20.73 -9.70
C GLY A 70 1.58 -20.67 -8.72
N SER A 71 1.82 -20.40 -7.45
CA SER A 71 0.79 -20.36 -6.42
C SER A 71 -0.23 -19.24 -6.61
N TYR A 72 0.18 -18.12 -7.25
CA TYR A 72 -0.71 -17.04 -7.68
C TYR A 72 -0.11 -16.35 -8.91
N GLU A 73 -0.97 -15.68 -9.69
CA GLU A 73 -0.56 -15.01 -10.92
C GLU A 73 -0.18 -13.55 -10.66
N ILE A 74 0.96 -13.15 -11.23
CA ILE A 74 1.39 -11.75 -11.35
C ILE A 74 1.38 -11.37 -12.83
N THR A 75 0.57 -10.38 -13.16
CA THR A 75 0.53 -9.79 -14.50
C THR A 75 1.59 -8.69 -14.59
N LYS A 76 2.57 -8.87 -15.49
CA LYS A 76 3.73 -7.99 -15.68
C LYS A 76 3.61 -7.19 -16.99
N LYS A 77 2.47 -6.55 -17.19
CA LYS A 77 2.18 -5.77 -18.41
C LYS A 77 2.35 -4.26 -18.22
N GLY A 78 2.81 -3.85 -17.04
CA GLY A 78 2.92 -2.45 -16.67
C GLY A 78 1.60 -1.83 -16.23
N LEU A 79 1.65 -0.53 -15.98
CA LEU A 79 0.51 0.33 -15.65
C LEU A 79 0.39 1.43 -16.70
N LEU A 80 -0.76 1.54 -17.30
CA LEU A 80 -1.08 2.56 -18.29
C LEU A 80 -1.96 3.65 -17.66
N MET A 81 -1.40 4.86 -17.49
CA MET A 81 -2.11 6.04 -17.02
C MET A 81 -2.71 6.79 -18.19
N LEU A 82 -4.04 6.84 -18.30
CA LEU A 82 -4.76 7.46 -19.39
C LEU A 82 -5.26 8.86 -19.02
N CYS A 83 -4.96 9.85 -19.83
CA CYS A 83 -5.27 11.26 -19.58
C CYS A 83 -6.34 11.79 -20.53
N LYS A 84 -7.53 12.17 -20.02
CA LYS A 84 -8.64 12.72 -20.81
C LYS A 84 -8.49 14.20 -21.17
N THR A 85 -7.67 14.94 -20.44
CA THR A 85 -7.45 16.37 -20.66
C THR A 85 -5.99 16.66 -20.95
N SER A 86 -5.71 17.70 -21.76
CA SER A 86 -4.32 18.13 -22.02
C SER A 86 -3.59 18.49 -20.73
N LYS A 87 -4.27 19.17 -19.81
CA LYS A 87 -3.67 19.51 -18.51
C LYS A 87 -3.24 18.27 -17.72
N ALA A 88 -4.07 17.23 -17.65
CA ALA A 88 -3.72 15.99 -16.96
C ALA A 88 -2.57 15.26 -17.68
N PHE A 89 -2.52 15.32 -19.01
CA PHE A 89 -1.46 14.73 -19.79
C PHE A 89 -0.12 15.44 -19.58
N ASP A 90 -0.13 16.78 -19.53
CA ASP A 90 1.07 17.57 -19.25
C ASP A 90 1.61 17.27 -17.83
N GLU A 91 0.73 17.27 -16.81
CA GLU A 91 1.08 16.97 -15.42
C GLU A 91 1.64 15.54 -15.28
N GLU A 92 1.05 14.53 -15.93
CA GLU A 92 1.50 13.16 -15.90
C GLU A 92 2.81 12.97 -16.68
N SER A 93 3.00 13.70 -17.78
CA SER A 93 4.25 13.68 -18.55
C SER A 93 5.42 14.27 -17.76
N GLU A 94 5.19 15.30 -16.95
CA GLU A 94 6.21 15.84 -16.04
C GLU A 94 6.59 14.80 -14.98
N MET A 95 5.62 14.08 -14.40
CA MET A 95 5.90 13.00 -13.45
C MET A 95 6.63 11.82 -14.10
N ALA A 96 6.30 11.49 -15.36
CA ALA A 96 6.98 10.48 -16.14
C ALA A 96 8.45 10.83 -16.37
N ALA A 97 8.76 12.08 -16.71
CA ALA A 97 10.15 12.54 -16.86
C ALA A 97 10.93 12.45 -15.54
N GLU A 98 10.32 12.82 -14.40
CA GLU A 98 10.94 12.64 -13.08
C GLU A 98 11.17 11.15 -12.76
N ALA A 99 10.28 10.25 -13.19
CA ALA A 99 10.43 8.81 -13.00
C ALA A 99 11.55 8.23 -13.86
N GLU A 100 11.69 8.70 -15.11
CA GLU A 100 12.79 8.33 -16.02
C GLU A 100 14.15 8.76 -15.45
N GLU A 101 14.25 9.99 -14.91
CA GLU A 101 15.46 10.45 -14.18
C GLU A 101 15.86 9.51 -13.03
N LEU A 102 14.88 8.84 -12.42
CA LEU A 102 15.09 7.86 -11.37
C LEU A 102 15.42 6.46 -11.91
N GLY A 103 15.53 6.28 -13.23
CA GLY A 103 15.86 5.02 -13.87
C GLY A 103 14.67 4.07 -14.02
N LEU A 104 13.43 4.57 -13.92
CA LEU A 104 12.25 3.77 -14.24
C LEU A 104 12.00 3.75 -15.74
N ASP A 105 11.54 2.60 -16.25
CA ASP A 105 11.19 2.44 -17.68
C ASP A 105 9.75 2.95 -17.90
N VAL A 106 9.65 4.14 -18.44
CA VAL A 106 8.39 4.82 -18.74
C VAL A 106 8.32 5.23 -20.21
N GLU A 107 7.10 5.27 -20.76
CA GLU A 107 6.85 5.69 -22.13
C GLU A 107 5.68 6.68 -22.13
N ILE A 108 5.93 7.90 -22.61
CA ILE A 108 4.88 8.89 -22.87
C ILE A 108 4.31 8.61 -24.26
N SER A 109 3.01 8.40 -24.35
CA SER A 109 2.36 7.90 -25.55
C SER A 109 1.22 8.81 -25.98
N ASP A 110 1.15 9.09 -27.27
CA ASP A 110 0.02 9.73 -27.91
C ASP A 110 -1.15 8.73 -28.12
N PRO A 111 -2.35 9.17 -28.53
CA PRO A 111 -3.50 8.29 -28.73
C PRO A 111 -3.25 7.17 -29.75
N SER A 112 -2.44 7.42 -30.79
CA SER A 112 -2.14 6.42 -31.83
C SER A 112 -1.29 5.30 -31.24
N ARG A 113 -0.29 5.66 -30.46
CA ARG A 113 0.56 4.69 -29.76
C ARG A 113 -0.19 3.89 -28.70
N LEU A 114 -1.14 4.52 -27.99
CA LEU A 114 -1.99 3.84 -27.03
C LEU A 114 -2.88 2.77 -27.70
N ALA A 115 -3.42 3.06 -28.89
CA ALA A 115 -4.20 2.08 -29.67
C ALA A 115 -3.34 0.89 -30.15
N GLU A 116 -2.03 1.07 -30.34
CA GLU A 116 -1.12 -0.04 -30.62
C GLU A 116 -0.84 -0.89 -29.37
N ILE A 117 -0.70 -0.27 -28.19
CA ILE A 117 -0.46 -0.95 -26.91
C ILE A 117 -1.65 -1.82 -26.52
N ASP A 118 -2.86 -1.30 -26.65
CA ASP A 118 -4.08 -2.08 -26.41
C ASP A 118 -5.11 -1.85 -27.54
N PRO A 119 -5.05 -2.63 -28.61
CA PRO A 119 -5.95 -2.51 -29.75
C PRO A 119 -7.38 -3.02 -29.47
N THR A 120 -7.63 -3.56 -28.28
CA THR A 120 -8.94 -4.11 -27.93
C THR A 120 -9.92 -3.08 -27.40
N ILE A 121 -9.42 -1.86 -27.08
CA ILE A 121 -10.20 -0.79 -26.48
C ILE A 121 -10.04 0.50 -27.31
N GLU A 122 -11.16 1.13 -27.64
CA GLU A 122 -11.16 2.49 -28.18
C GLU A 122 -11.00 3.48 -27.02
N MET A 123 -9.96 4.32 -27.08
CA MET A 123 -9.60 5.23 -25.99
C MET A 123 -9.84 6.68 -26.39
N ASP A 124 -10.86 7.33 -25.82
CA ASP A 124 -11.09 8.78 -25.92
C ASP A 124 -10.22 9.53 -24.91
N VAL A 125 -8.95 9.73 -25.27
CA VAL A 125 -7.93 10.34 -24.39
C VAL A 125 -7.04 11.31 -25.16
N LYS A 126 -6.33 12.19 -24.46
CA LYS A 126 -5.33 13.10 -25.03
C LYS A 126 -3.94 12.48 -25.13
N GLY A 127 -3.68 11.44 -24.37
CA GLY A 127 -2.44 10.68 -24.30
C GLY A 127 -2.39 9.86 -23.02
N GLY A 128 -1.26 9.24 -22.76
CA GLY A 128 -1.04 8.46 -21.56
C GLY A 128 0.44 8.22 -21.27
N VAL A 129 0.70 7.67 -20.11
CA VAL A 129 2.04 7.27 -19.69
C VAL A 129 2.01 5.79 -19.32
N TRP A 130 2.92 5.03 -19.90
CA TRP A 130 3.08 3.60 -19.61
C TRP A 130 4.29 3.34 -18.73
N PHE A 131 4.05 2.94 -17.47
CA PHE A 131 5.06 2.48 -16.53
C PHE A 131 5.28 0.98 -16.72
N LYS A 132 6.25 0.61 -17.56
CA LYS A 132 6.45 -0.77 -18.04
C LYS A 132 6.87 -1.75 -16.96
N GLN A 133 7.55 -1.27 -15.92
CA GLN A 133 8.02 -2.10 -14.82
C GLN A 133 6.92 -2.43 -13.80
N ASP A 134 5.76 -1.80 -13.88
CA ASP A 134 4.68 -2.05 -12.94
C ASP A 134 4.05 -3.43 -13.16
N CYS A 135 3.39 -3.93 -12.14
CA CYS A 135 2.71 -5.22 -12.18
C CYS A 135 1.53 -5.22 -11.21
N HIS A 136 0.60 -6.12 -11.44
CA HIS A 136 -0.52 -6.31 -10.53
C HIS A 136 -0.81 -7.79 -10.28
N MET A 137 -1.49 -8.07 -9.19
CA MET A 137 -1.95 -9.40 -8.80
C MET A 137 -3.33 -9.31 -8.17
N ASN A 138 -3.97 -10.46 -7.98
CA ASN A 138 -5.18 -10.56 -7.17
C ASN A 138 -4.78 -10.67 -5.69
N PRO A 139 -5.06 -9.66 -4.83
CA PRO A 139 -4.68 -9.69 -3.41
C PRO A 139 -5.34 -10.83 -2.64
N GLY A 140 -6.59 -11.18 -2.99
CA GLY A 140 -7.30 -12.29 -2.35
C GLY A 140 -6.65 -13.64 -2.63
N ALA A 141 -6.27 -13.89 -3.89
CA ALA A 141 -5.54 -15.10 -4.26
C ALA A 141 -4.17 -15.16 -3.56
N PHE A 142 -3.44 -14.07 -3.52
CA PHE A 142 -2.15 -13.97 -2.81
C PHE A 142 -2.30 -14.33 -1.32
N LEU A 143 -3.26 -13.71 -0.61
CA LEU A 143 -3.48 -13.94 0.81
C LEU A 143 -3.90 -15.39 1.10
N SER A 144 -4.75 -15.98 0.24
CA SER A 144 -5.14 -17.38 0.38
C SER A 144 -3.93 -18.31 0.25
N GLN A 145 -3.13 -18.12 -0.78
CA GLN A 145 -1.93 -18.95 -1.01
C GLN A 145 -0.87 -18.78 0.07
N LEU A 146 -0.68 -17.54 0.56
CA LEU A 146 0.23 -17.27 1.65
C LEU A 146 -0.20 -17.99 2.94
N LYS A 147 -1.50 -17.98 3.24
CA LYS A 147 -2.07 -18.73 4.36
C LYS A 147 -1.80 -20.23 4.22
N ASP A 148 -2.06 -20.81 3.04
CA ASP A 148 -1.85 -22.24 2.81
C ASP A 148 -0.37 -22.61 2.97
N LYS A 149 0.55 -21.78 2.48
CA LYS A 149 2.01 -21.97 2.70
C LYS A 149 2.36 -21.98 4.18
N ILE A 150 1.84 -21.02 4.95
CA ILE A 150 2.09 -20.90 6.41
C ILE A 150 1.60 -22.17 7.14
N LEU A 151 0.39 -22.64 6.83
CA LEU A 151 -0.19 -23.83 7.43
C LEU A 151 0.59 -25.09 7.05
N ASN A 152 1.05 -25.20 5.79
CA ASN A 152 1.89 -26.31 5.33
C ASN A 152 3.26 -26.35 6.04
N MET A 153 3.75 -25.20 6.48
CA MET A 153 4.95 -25.07 7.32
C MET A 153 4.70 -25.41 8.80
N ARG A 154 3.49 -25.89 9.13
CA ARG A 154 3.03 -26.22 10.49
C ARG A 154 2.98 -25.02 11.46
N ALA A 155 2.86 -23.80 10.91
CA ALA A 155 2.57 -22.64 11.72
C ALA A 155 1.07 -22.59 12.06
N GLU A 156 0.75 -22.07 13.23
CA GLU A 156 -0.62 -21.89 13.68
C GLU A 156 -1.12 -20.49 13.30
N VAL A 157 -2.32 -20.40 12.76
CA VAL A 157 -3.01 -19.14 12.47
C VAL A 157 -4.26 -19.05 13.32
N VAL A 158 -4.28 -18.11 14.22
CA VAL A 158 -5.37 -17.93 15.18
C VAL A 158 -6.20 -16.72 14.78
N TYR A 159 -7.50 -16.92 14.60
CA TYR A 159 -8.47 -15.88 14.25
C TYR A 159 -9.28 -15.45 15.47
N ASN A 160 -9.93 -14.28 15.37
CA ASN A 160 -10.77 -13.69 16.41
C ASN A 160 -10.03 -13.56 17.76
N ALA A 161 -8.71 -13.34 17.69
CA ALA A 161 -7.85 -13.13 18.83
C ALA A 161 -7.33 -11.68 18.83
N VAL A 162 -7.39 -11.04 19.98
CA VAL A 162 -6.84 -9.69 20.20
C VAL A 162 -5.67 -9.81 21.16
N GLY A 163 -4.47 -9.45 20.69
CA GLY A 163 -3.30 -9.31 21.56
C GLY A 163 -3.51 -8.10 22.47
N GLN A 164 -3.62 -8.34 23.76
CA GLN A 164 -4.01 -7.32 24.74
C GLN A 164 -2.82 -6.74 25.48
N LYS A 165 -1.86 -7.61 25.84
CA LYS A 165 -0.73 -7.22 26.68
C LYS A 165 0.49 -8.07 26.40
N ILE A 166 1.65 -7.43 26.24
CA ILE A 166 2.94 -8.14 26.26
C ILE A 166 3.41 -8.25 27.69
N ILE A 167 3.72 -9.47 28.11
CA ILE A 167 4.27 -9.77 29.43
C ILE A 167 5.79 -9.78 29.31
N PHE A 168 6.45 -8.99 30.15
CA PHE A 168 7.90 -8.88 30.20
C PHE A 168 8.44 -9.61 31.43
N ASP A 169 9.59 -10.25 31.25
CA ASP A 169 10.41 -10.77 32.33
C ASP A 169 11.84 -10.22 32.15
N SER A 170 12.36 -9.61 33.21
CA SER A 170 13.71 -9.00 33.21
C SER A 170 13.97 -8.04 32.03
N GLY A 171 12.93 -7.32 31.60
CA GLY A 171 12.98 -6.36 30.49
C GLY A 171 12.87 -6.97 29.07
N LEU A 172 12.73 -8.28 28.95
CA LEU A 172 12.52 -8.97 27.68
C LEU A 172 11.07 -9.44 27.54
N PRO A 173 10.48 -9.37 26.34
CA PRO A 173 9.15 -9.90 26.09
C PRO A 173 9.18 -11.43 26.23
N LYS A 174 8.27 -11.99 27.01
CA LYS A 174 8.18 -13.43 27.33
C LYS A 174 6.90 -14.07 26.87
N ALA A 175 5.80 -13.33 26.93
CA ALA A 175 4.51 -13.87 26.54
C ALA A 175 3.57 -12.75 26.03
N LEU A 176 2.56 -13.15 25.28
CA LEU A 176 1.47 -12.31 24.81
C LEU A 176 0.16 -12.81 25.42
N GLU A 177 -0.54 -11.95 26.12
CA GLU A 177 -1.90 -12.20 26.56
C GLU A 177 -2.86 -11.90 25.41
N CYS A 178 -3.63 -12.92 25.02
CA CYS A 178 -4.60 -12.84 23.94
C CYS A 178 -6.02 -13.05 24.46
N VAL A 179 -6.95 -12.24 24.01
CA VAL A 179 -8.39 -12.40 24.26
C VAL A 179 -9.03 -12.97 23.01
N TYR A 180 -9.64 -14.11 23.14
CA TYR A 180 -10.43 -14.77 22.09
C TYR A 180 -11.89 -14.42 22.25
N GLN A 181 -12.53 -14.00 21.15
CA GLN A 181 -13.97 -13.79 21.13
C GLN A 181 -14.66 -15.03 20.55
N ASP A 182 -15.43 -15.72 21.37
CA ASP A 182 -16.32 -16.77 20.88
C ASP A 182 -17.52 -16.10 20.18
N THR A 183 -17.58 -16.28 18.87
CA THR A 183 -18.67 -15.72 18.03
C THR A 183 -20.06 -16.28 18.35
N ASN A 184 -20.14 -17.41 19.05
CA ASN A 184 -21.40 -18.10 19.33
C ASN A 184 -21.98 -17.78 20.71
N ASN A 185 -21.17 -17.47 21.70
CA ASN A 185 -21.62 -17.39 23.11
C ASN A 185 -21.27 -16.09 23.83
N ASN A 186 -20.71 -15.10 23.14
CA ASN A 186 -20.23 -13.85 23.76
C ASN A 186 -19.22 -14.04 24.93
N ASN A 187 -18.68 -15.25 25.08
CA ASN A 187 -17.69 -15.56 26.08
C ASN A 187 -16.30 -15.15 25.59
N GLN A 188 -15.58 -14.45 26.43
CA GLN A 188 -14.17 -14.14 26.22
C GLN A 188 -13.31 -15.18 26.95
N LYS A 189 -12.35 -15.77 26.23
CA LYS A 189 -11.33 -16.63 26.79
C LYS A 189 -10.01 -15.88 26.72
N ILE A 190 -9.31 -15.83 27.86
CA ILE A 190 -7.96 -15.22 27.92
C ILE A 190 -6.95 -16.35 27.93
N GLU A 191 -5.97 -16.27 27.03
CA GLU A 191 -4.84 -17.21 26.98
C GLU A 191 -3.53 -16.42 26.94
N THR A 192 -2.51 -17.04 27.51
CA THR A 192 -1.14 -16.51 27.49
C THR A 192 -0.28 -17.37 26.58
N ILE A 193 0.24 -16.78 25.51
CA ILE A 193 1.10 -17.44 24.53
C ILE A 193 2.54 -17.04 24.79
N ALA A 194 3.38 -18.02 25.19
CA ALA A 194 4.80 -17.79 25.37
C ALA A 194 5.55 -17.95 24.03
N ALA A 195 6.56 -17.11 23.81
CA ALA A 195 7.43 -17.19 22.65
C ALA A 195 8.81 -16.56 22.94
N ASP A 196 9.81 -16.96 22.18
CA ASP A 196 11.16 -16.40 22.27
C ASP A 196 11.30 -15.08 21.52
N GLN A 197 10.48 -14.85 20.49
CA GLN A 197 10.47 -13.63 19.68
C GLN A 197 9.04 -13.21 19.35
N PHE A 198 8.82 -11.90 19.30
CA PHE A 198 7.54 -11.30 18.97
C PHE A 198 7.72 -10.32 17.82
N VAL A 199 6.86 -10.41 16.80
CA VAL A 199 6.81 -9.48 15.66
C VAL A 199 5.43 -8.86 15.58
N ILE A 200 5.36 -7.53 15.69
CA ILE A 200 4.10 -6.79 15.60
C ILE A 200 3.92 -6.33 14.16
N CYS A 201 2.91 -6.87 13.47
CA CYS A 201 2.57 -6.55 12.09
C CYS A 201 1.19 -5.86 11.98
N GLY A 202 0.86 -4.97 12.92
CA GLY A 202 -0.44 -4.30 13.01
C GLY A 202 -0.64 -3.15 12.02
N GLY A 203 0.32 -2.87 11.13
CA GLY A 203 0.24 -1.76 10.19
C GLY A 203 0.04 -0.42 10.91
N ALA A 204 -1.00 0.33 10.54
CA ALA A 204 -1.34 1.61 11.17
C ALA A 204 -1.74 1.50 12.67
N TRP A 205 -2.06 0.29 13.13
CA TRP A 205 -2.47 0.01 14.51
C TRP A 205 -1.30 -0.43 15.41
N SER A 206 -0.08 -0.53 14.88
CA SER A 206 1.09 -1.00 15.63
C SER A 206 1.51 -0.07 16.79
N SER A 207 0.99 1.15 16.85
CA SER A 207 1.30 2.16 17.87
C SER A 207 0.14 2.46 18.81
N SER A 208 -0.94 1.73 18.73
CA SER A 208 -2.15 1.93 19.56
C SER A 208 -2.08 1.12 20.84
#